data_2f0c7905cc7796369169274608b54c42
#
_entry.id   2f0c7905cc7796369169274608b54c42
#
_cell.length_a   1.000
_cell.length_b   1.000
_cell.length_c   1.000
_cell.angle_alpha   90.00
_cell.angle_beta   90.00
_cell.angle_gamma   90.00
#
_symmetry.space_group_name_H-M   'P 1'
#
loop_
_entity.id
_entity.type
_entity.pdbx_description
1 polymer ?
#
loop_
_entity_poly.entity_id
_entity_poly.type
_entity_poly.pdbx_seq_one_letter_code
_entity_poly.pdbx_strand_id
1 'polypeptide(L)'
;MADAGVDAIVAPTTPIAAPLLGEENTRIGKENYPTRALLLRLNRPANLAGIPAISIPCGFTSAGLPVGLQLIAAITDEPLLLRIAQVAQTLMPKARRPQV
;
A
#
# COMPACT_ATOMS: atom_id res chain seq x y z
N MET A 1 17.40 -2.63 7.29
CA MET A 1 16.53 -3.04 8.38
C MET A 1 17.26 -3.79 9.47
N ALA A 2 18.28 -4.55 9.13
CA ALA A 2 19.08 -5.25 10.14
C ALA A 2 19.69 -4.31 11.19
N ASP A 3 20.19 -3.15 10.75
CA ASP A 3 20.86 -2.19 11.63
C ASP A 3 19.90 -1.49 12.61
N ALA A 4 18.60 -1.42 12.27
CA ALA A 4 17.61 -0.79 13.12
C ALA A 4 16.83 -1.80 13.98
N GLY A 5 17.10 -3.10 13.86
CA GLY A 5 16.37 -4.14 14.57
C GLY A 5 14.91 -4.27 14.12
N VAL A 6 14.62 -3.89 12.88
CA VAL A 6 13.27 -3.88 12.30
C VAL A 6 13.18 -4.98 11.24
N ASP A 7 12.10 -5.78 11.27
CA ASP A 7 11.88 -6.86 10.32
C ASP A 7 11.12 -6.40 9.07
N ALA A 8 10.25 -5.40 9.21
CA ALA A 8 9.49 -4.85 8.11
C ALA A 8 9.10 -3.40 8.38
N ILE A 9 8.88 -2.67 7.30
CA ILE A 9 8.36 -1.30 7.34
C ILE A 9 6.90 -1.34 6.90
N VAL A 10 6.04 -0.61 7.61
CA VAL A 10 4.61 -0.52 7.31
C VAL A 10 4.32 0.86 6.74
N ALA A 11 3.60 0.90 5.63
CA ALA A 11 3.18 2.15 4.99
C ALA A 11 1.84 1.96 4.30
N PRO A 12 1.09 3.04 4.03
CA PRO A 12 -0.04 2.94 3.11
C PRO A 12 0.46 2.50 1.73
N THR A 13 -0.33 1.72 1.00
CA THR A 13 0.03 1.32 -0.37
C THR A 13 -0.02 2.52 -1.30
N THR A 14 -1.05 3.35 -1.17
CA THR A 14 -1.19 4.60 -1.90
C THR A 14 -1.63 5.71 -0.94
N PRO A 15 -1.29 6.98 -1.22
CA PRO A 15 -1.72 8.10 -0.37
C PRO A 15 -3.19 8.49 -0.57
N ILE A 16 -3.83 7.95 -1.62
CA ILE A 16 -5.22 8.26 -1.97
C ILE A 16 -5.97 6.97 -2.29
N ALA A 17 -7.29 7.01 -2.16
CA ALA A 17 -8.16 5.95 -2.63
C ALA A 17 -8.21 5.94 -4.17
N ALA A 18 -8.82 4.91 -4.75
CA ALA A 18 -8.95 4.80 -6.20
C ALA A 18 -9.63 6.05 -6.79
N PRO A 19 -9.00 6.71 -7.75
CA PRO A 19 -9.60 7.87 -8.41
C PRO A 19 -10.65 7.46 -9.44
N LEU A 20 -11.45 8.43 -9.88
CA LEU A 20 -12.34 8.22 -11.00
C LEU A 20 -11.54 8.01 -12.29
N LEU A 21 -12.11 7.25 -13.22
CA LEU A 21 -11.49 7.07 -14.53
C LEU A 21 -11.35 8.42 -15.23
N GLY A 22 -10.17 8.67 -15.78
CA GLY A 22 -9.88 9.93 -16.48
C GLY A 22 -9.52 11.10 -15.57
N GLU A 23 -9.50 10.92 -14.25
CA GLU A 23 -9.09 11.95 -13.31
C GLU A 23 -7.58 12.14 -13.36
N GLU A 24 -7.14 13.23 -13.99
CA GLU A 24 -5.71 13.50 -14.19
C GLU A 24 -5.06 14.19 -13.00
N ASN A 25 -5.83 14.93 -12.20
CA ASN A 25 -5.35 15.67 -11.04
C ASN A 25 -6.21 15.36 -9.83
N THR A 26 -5.56 15.29 -8.67
CA THR A 26 -6.21 15.02 -7.38
C THR A 26 -5.87 16.14 -6.42
N ARG A 27 -6.91 16.65 -5.76
CA ARG A 27 -6.75 17.71 -4.76
C ARG A 27 -6.51 17.11 -3.38
N ILE A 28 -5.45 17.56 -2.72
CA ILE A 28 -5.17 17.25 -1.32
C ILE A 28 -5.04 18.58 -0.59
N GLY A 29 -5.97 18.86 0.32
CA GLY A 29 -6.04 20.16 0.98
C GLY A 29 -6.26 21.28 -0.03
N LYS A 30 -5.31 22.22 -0.12
CA LYS A 30 -5.35 23.36 -1.05
C LYS A 30 -4.56 23.14 -2.34
N GLU A 31 -3.85 22.02 -2.45
CA GLU A 31 -2.94 21.74 -3.57
C GLU A 31 -3.52 20.70 -4.50
N ASN A 32 -3.25 20.87 -5.79
CA ASN A 32 -3.54 19.87 -6.81
C ASN A 32 -2.26 19.12 -7.17
N TYR A 33 -2.36 17.80 -7.30
CA TYR A 33 -1.25 16.93 -7.66
C TYR A 33 -1.63 16.06 -8.85
N PRO A 34 -0.68 15.72 -9.73
CA PRO A 34 -0.95 14.71 -10.76
C PRO A 34 -1.37 13.39 -10.11
N THR A 35 -2.52 12.87 -10.47
CA THR A 35 -3.08 11.63 -9.89
C THR A 35 -2.10 10.47 -10.04
N ARG A 36 -1.50 10.32 -11.22
CA ARG A 36 -0.54 9.25 -11.49
C ARG A 36 0.66 9.30 -10.55
N ALA A 37 1.19 10.50 -10.31
CA ALA A 37 2.33 10.67 -9.41
C ALA A 37 1.98 10.27 -7.98
N LEU A 38 0.77 10.60 -7.51
CA LEU A 38 0.29 10.19 -6.20
C LEU A 38 0.17 8.67 -6.09
N LEU A 39 -0.41 8.01 -7.09
CA LEU A 39 -0.59 6.56 -7.06
C LEU A 39 0.74 5.80 -7.01
N LEU A 40 1.80 6.37 -7.58
CA LEU A 40 3.12 5.74 -7.63
C LEU A 40 4.02 6.13 -6.46
N ARG A 41 3.69 7.18 -5.73
CA ARG A 41 4.58 7.81 -4.75
C ARG A 41 5.13 6.86 -3.69
N LEU A 42 4.26 6.02 -3.12
CA LEU A 42 4.64 5.12 -2.03
C LEU A 42 5.14 3.76 -2.52
N ASN A 43 5.00 3.47 -3.82
CA ASN A 43 5.44 2.22 -4.43
C ASN A 43 6.83 2.32 -5.06
N ARG A 44 7.21 3.50 -5.54
CA ARG A 44 8.50 3.74 -6.20
C ARG A 44 9.71 3.42 -5.32
N PRO A 45 9.74 3.79 -4.02
CA PRO A 45 10.93 3.52 -3.22
C PRO A 45 11.32 2.04 -3.19
N ALA A 46 10.37 1.12 -2.98
CA ALA A 46 10.65 -0.31 -2.99
C ALA A 46 11.06 -0.80 -4.37
N ASN A 47 10.38 -0.32 -5.42
CA ASN A 47 10.70 -0.70 -6.80
C ASN A 47 12.10 -0.26 -7.21
N LEU A 48 12.47 0.98 -6.89
CA LEU A 48 13.80 1.51 -7.23
C LEU A 48 14.91 0.86 -6.42
N ALA A 49 14.65 0.55 -5.16
CA ALA A 49 15.61 -0.12 -4.28
C ALA A 49 15.73 -1.62 -4.58
N GLY A 50 14.79 -2.20 -5.32
CA GLY A 50 14.78 -3.63 -5.61
C GLY A 50 14.53 -4.51 -4.39
N ILE A 51 13.77 -4.01 -3.41
CA ILE A 51 13.45 -4.75 -2.19
C ILE A 51 12.01 -5.25 -2.22
N PRO A 52 11.72 -6.37 -1.52
CA PRO A 52 10.39 -6.96 -1.55
C PRO A 52 9.35 -6.10 -0.82
N ALA A 53 8.15 -6.04 -1.38
CA ALA A 53 7.01 -5.36 -0.79
C ALA A 53 5.73 -6.10 -1.16
N ILE A 54 4.74 -6.03 -0.28
CA ILE A 54 3.43 -6.62 -0.50
C ILE A 54 2.35 -5.66 0.01
N SER A 55 1.22 -5.61 -0.68
CA SER A 55 0.05 -4.87 -0.24
C SER A 55 -1.03 -5.85 0.21
N ILE A 56 -1.62 -5.60 1.37
CA ILE A 56 -2.74 -6.39 1.88
C ILE A 56 -3.96 -5.50 2.10
N PRO A 57 -5.18 -6.03 1.95
CA PRO A 57 -6.38 -5.26 2.28
C PRO A 57 -6.40 -4.92 3.76
N CYS A 58 -6.71 -3.66 4.10
CA CYS A 58 -6.79 -3.25 5.50
C CYS A 58 -8.08 -2.52 5.86
N GLY A 59 -9.02 -2.43 4.94
CA GLY A 59 -10.31 -1.80 5.20
C GLY A 59 -10.85 -1.06 4.00
N PHE A 60 -11.76 -0.13 4.26
CA PHE A 60 -12.47 0.62 3.23
C PHE A 60 -12.59 2.09 3.66
N THR A 61 -12.65 2.98 2.67
CA THR A 61 -12.98 4.38 2.93
C THR A 61 -14.47 4.50 3.29
N SER A 62 -14.88 5.68 3.75
CA SER A 62 -16.31 5.95 4.00
C SER A 62 -17.17 5.81 2.74
N ALA A 63 -16.58 5.99 1.56
CA ALA A 63 -17.26 5.79 0.27
C ALA A 63 -17.28 4.31 -0.18
N GLY A 64 -16.70 3.39 0.62
CA GLY A 64 -16.68 1.96 0.29
C GLY A 64 -15.54 1.52 -0.62
N LEU A 65 -14.55 2.37 -0.87
CA LEU A 65 -13.40 2.03 -1.68
C LEU A 65 -12.35 1.28 -0.84
N PRO A 66 -11.72 0.23 -1.39
CA PRO A 66 -10.74 -0.54 -0.64
C PRO A 66 -9.46 0.25 -0.36
N VAL A 67 -8.85 -0.04 0.78
CA VAL A 67 -7.59 0.56 1.23
C VAL A 67 -6.56 -0.54 1.42
N GLY A 68 -5.32 -0.30 0.98
CA GLY A 68 -4.21 -1.23 1.11
C GLY A 68 -3.18 -0.79 2.13
N LEU A 69 -2.62 -1.77 2.84
CA LEU A 69 -1.47 -1.61 3.72
C LEU A 69 -0.26 -2.24 3.05
N GLN A 70 0.82 -1.49 2.93
CA GLN A 70 2.06 -1.97 2.34
C GLN A 70 3.03 -2.43 3.43
N LEU A 71 3.61 -3.60 3.24
CA LEU A 71 4.70 -4.14 4.06
C LEU A 71 5.94 -4.27 3.18
N ILE A 72 7.07 -3.75 3.67
CA ILE A 72 8.33 -3.73 2.94
C ILE A 72 9.38 -4.45 3.81
N ALA A 73 10.11 -5.40 3.24
CA ALA A 73 11.15 -6.15 3.94
C ALA A 73 12.53 -5.94 3.29
N ALA A 74 13.56 -6.46 3.94
CA ALA A 74 14.90 -6.42 3.40
C ALA A 74 15.03 -7.34 2.19
N ILE A 75 16.04 -7.08 1.36
CA ILE A 75 16.33 -7.92 0.18
C ILE A 75 16.47 -9.39 0.61
N THR A 76 15.93 -10.31 -0.17
CA THR A 76 15.91 -11.77 0.06
C THR A 76 15.01 -12.23 1.21
N ASP A 77 14.30 -11.34 1.88
CA ASP A 77 13.40 -11.69 2.99
C ASP A 77 11.94 -11.91 2.57
N GLU A 78 11.70 -12.32 1.32
CA GLU A 78 10.35 -12.61 0.82
C GLU A 78 9.59 -13.63 1.69
N PRO A 79 10.23 -14.76 2.14
CA PRO A 79 9.50 -15.71 2.99
C PRO A 79 9.04 -15.09 4.31
N LEU A 80 9.86 -14.26 4.93
CA LEU A 80 9.50 -13.56 6.15
C LEU A 80 8.37 -12.56 5.88
N LEU A 81 8.46 -11.81 4.78
CA LEU A 81 7.45 -10.85 4.38
C LEU A 81 6.09 -11.51 4.19
N LEU A 82 6.04 -12.67 3.51
CA LEU A 82 4.81 -13.42 3.30
C LEU A 82 4.21 -13.93 4.62
N ARG A 83 5.05 -14.36 5.57
CA ARG A 83 4.57 -14.80 6.90
C ARG A 83 4.00 -13.64 7.69
N ILE A 84 4.65 -12.48 7.68
CA ILE A 84 4.16 -11.27 8.35
C ILE A 84 2.83 -10.85 7.72
N ALA A 85 2.74 -10.84 6.39
CA ALA A 85 1.51 -10.47 5.69
C ALA A 85 0.36 -11.43 6.02
N GLN A 86 0.63 -12.72 6.10
CA GLN A 86 -0.38 -13.72 6.45
C GLN A 86 -0.95 -13.48 7.84
N VAL A 87 -0.11 -13.20 8.83
CA VAL A 87 -0.55 -12.88 10.18
C VAL A 87 -1.31 -11.55 10.22
N ALA A 88 -0.75 -10.52 9.58
CA ALA A 88 -1.39 -9.21 9.53
C ALA A 88 -2.78 -9.28 8.89
N GLN A 89 -2.93 -10.08 7.84
CA GLN A 89 -4.21 -10.24 7.14
C GLN A 89 -5.30 -10.80 8.06
N THR A 90 -4.95 -11.66 9.01
CA THR A 90 -5.93 -12.20 9.97
C THR A 90 -6.47 -11.14 10.92
N LEU A 91 -5.73 -10.04 11.11
CA LEU A 91 -6.11 -8.94 12.00
C LEU A 91 -6.88 -7.83 11.27
N MET A 92 -6.99 -7.92 9.94
CA MET A 92 -7.62 -6.89 9.12
C MET A 92 -9.06 -7.29 8.74
N PRO A 93 -9.93 -6.30 8.42
CA PRO A 93 -11.25 -6.60 7.87
C PRO A 93 -11.13 -7.43 6.59
N LYS A 94 -12.06 -8.37 6.39
CA LYS A 94 -12.06 -9.18 5.17
C LYS A 94 -12.28 -8.32 3.94
N ALA A 95 -11.51 -8.60 2.88
CA ALA A 95 -11.74 -8.00 1.58
C ALA A 95 -13.09 -8.47 1.04
N ARG A 96 -13.80 -7.58 0.35
CA ARG A 96 -15.07 -7.89 -0.31
C ARG A 96 -14.81 -8.08 -1.80
N ARG A 97 -15.52 -9.05 -2.38
CA ARG A 97 -15.50 -9.21 -3.83
C ARG A 97 -16.33 -8.11 -4.48
N PRO A 98 -15.88 -7.56 -5.62
CA PRO A 98 -16.70 -6.61 -6.37
C PRO A 98 -18.01 -7.25 -6.79
N GLN A 99 -19.07 -6.48 -6.73
CA GLN A 99 -20.35 -6.88 -7.31
C GLN A 99 -20.36 -6.44 -8.78
N VAL A 100 -20.32 -7.39 -9.67
CA VAL A 100 -20.32 -7.15 -11.13
C VAL A 100 -21.48 -7.91 -11.78
#